data_6ef4588269627970306b593abf434e39
#
_entry.id   6ef4588269627970306b593abf434e39
#
_cell.length_a   1.000
_cell.length_b   1.000
_cell.length_c   1.000
_cell.angle_alpha   90.00
_cell.angle_beta   90.00
_cell.angle_gamma   90.00
#
_symmetry.space_group_name_H-M   'P 1'
#
loop_
_entity.id
_entity.type
_entity.pdbx_description
1 polymer ?
#
loop_
_entity_poly.entity_id
_entity_poly.type
_entity_poly.pdbx_seq_one_letter_code
_entity_poly.pdbx_strand_id
1 'polypeptide(L)'
;EPLAGTLRGLPASAGIDGAMPRAEIVSRVAAYIRQAGYYDLEAERAPNGADFIRYFLTESHRGYCVHFASAATAMLQSLGVPARYVSGYLVDAEAGEWTRVTDEDAHAWTEVYLDGFGWMPVEVTGSTPVPTPAPTAEPTAEPSAEPTTEPEEQAPDNLEPEATTEPDGTEPPQTTAEP
;
A
#
# COMPACT_ATOMS: atom_id res chain seq x y z
N GLU A 1 23.43 -6.93 16.89
CA GLU A 1 22.36 -7.50 16.08
C GLU A 1 21.08 -6.69 16.32
N PRO A 2 20.80 -5.64 15.54
CA PRO A 2 19.67 -4.76 15.85
C PRO A 2 18.30 -5.43 15.71
N LEU A 3 18.11 -6.33 14.74
CA LEU A 3 16.82 -6.99 14.47
C LEU A 3 16.35 -7.92 15.60
N ALA A 4 17.28 -8.62 16.28
CA ALA A 4 16.92 -9.52 17.38
C ALA A 4 16.33 -8.77 18.60
N GLY A 5 16.69 -7.49 18.79
CA GLY A 5 16.12 -6.63 19.83
C GLY A 5 14.70 -6.19 19.51
N THR A 6 14.45 -5.79 18.28
CA THR A 6 13.16 -5.31 17.76
C THR A 6 12.05 -6.35 17.90
N LEU A 7 12.34 -7.61 17.57
CA LEU A 7 11.37 -8.69 17.54
C LEU A 7 11.37 -9.55 18.81
N ARG A 8 12.09 -9.12 19.85
CA ARG A 8 12.21 -9.92 21.09
C ARG A 8 10.83 -10.26 21.66
N GLY A 9 10.57 -11.55 21.80
CA GLY A 9 9.35 -12.11 22.36
C GLY A 9 8.18 -12.25 21.37
N LEU A 10 8.19 -11.58 20.22
CA LEU A 10 7.09 -11.66 19.25
C LEU A 10 6.89 -13.08 18.66
N PRO A 11 7.93 -13.81 18.21
CA PRO A 11 7.74 -15.16 17.73
C PRO A 11 7.15 -16.08 18.82
N ALA A 12 7.67 -16.00 20.04
CA ALA A 12 7.19 -16.82 21.15
C ALA A 12 5.74 -16.50 21.53
N SER A 13 5.33 -15.21 21.52
CA SER A 13 3.93 -14.82 21.77
C SER A 13 3.00 -15.32 20.65
N ALA A 14 3.50 -15.49 19.44
CA ALA A 14 2.79 -16.09 18.32
C ALA A 14 2.82 -17.65 18.33
N GLY A 15 3.42 -18.26 19.35
CA GLY A 15 3.57 -19.72 19.44
C GLY A 15 4.53 -20.30 18.39
N ILE A 16 5.53 -19.51 17.95
CA ILE A 16 6.51 -19.92 16.94
C ILE A 16 7.87 -20.09 17.61
N ASP A 17 8.42 -21.29 17.48
CA ASP A 17 9.73 -21.66 18.03
C ASP A 17 10.70 -21.99 16.88
N GLY A 18 11.93 -21.48 16.98
CA GLY A 18 13.01 -21.77 16.02
C GLY A 18 13.43 -23.24 15.96
N ALA A 19 13.03 -24.07 16.93
CA ALA A 19 13.26 -25.52 16.90
C ALA A 19 12.27 -26.29 16.02
N MET A 20 11.19 -25.65 15.54
CA MET A 20 10.23 -26.26 14.62
C MET A 20 10.85 -26.54 13.24
N PRO A 21 10.29 -27.47 12.46
CA PRO A 21 10.66 -27.65 11.05
C PRO A 21 10.57 -26.34 10.27
N ARG A 22 11.57 -26.04 9.42
CA ARG A 22 11.65 -24.78 8.66
C ARG A 22 10.35 -24.46 7.91
N ALA A 23 9.76 -25.43 7.23
CA ALA A 23 8.51 -25.24 6.49
C ALA A 23 7.35 -24.83 7.42
N GLU A 24 7.30 -25.36 8.62
CA GLU A 24 6.30 -25.00 9.63
C GLU A 24 6.52 -23.57 10.15
N ILE A 25 7.78 -23.19 10.43
CA ILE A 25 8.13 -21.81 10.81
C ILE A 25 7.66 -20.84 9.73
N VAL A 26 7.99 -21.09 8.45
CA VAL A 26 7.60 -20.23 7.33
C VAL A 26 6.08 -20.10 7.24
N SER A 27 5.35 -21.20 7.32
CA SER A 27 3.88 -21.20 7.26
C SER A 27 3.24 -20.42 8.41
N ARG A 28 3.73 -20.64 9.64
CA ARG A 28 3.22 -19.95 10.84
C ARG A 28 3.54 -18.45 10.83
N VAL A 29 4.76 -18.08 10.45
CA VAL A 29 5.14 -16.66 10.30
C VAL A 29 4.29 -15.99 9.24
N ALA A 30 4.10 -16.61 8.07
CA ALA A 30 3.26 -16.05 7.02
C ALA A 30 1.80 -15.86 7.48
N ALA A 31 1.24 -16.84 8.18
CA ALA A 31 -0.11 -16.75 8.73
C ALA A 31 -0.23 -15.64 9.79
N TYR A 32 0.73 -15.57 10.72
CA TYR A 32 0.78 -14.56 11.75
C TYR A 32 0.86 -13.14 11.17
N ILE A 33 1.78 -12.92 10.22
CA ILE A 33 1.99 -11.61 9.62
C ILE A 33 0.77 -11.16 8.81
N ARG A 34 0.12 -12.05 8.04
CA ARG A 34 -1.11 -11.70 7.31
C ARG A 34 -2.25 -11.25 8.23
N GLN A 35 -2.26 -11.72 9.48
CA GLN A 35 -3.27 -11.38 10.48
C GLN A 35 -2.84 -10.23 11.39
N ALA A 36 -1.58 -9.81 11.32
CA ALA A 36 -1.02 -8.81 12.22
C ALA A 36 -1.58 -7.39 12.00
N GLY A 37 -2.16 -7.13 10.83
CA GLY A 37 -2.66 -5.79 10.53
C GLY A 37 -3.57 -5.73 9.31
N TYR A 38 -4.04 -4.52 9.05
CA TYR A 38 -4.89 -4.16 7.92
C TYR A 38 -4.05 -3.55 6.80
N TYR A 39 -4.41 -3.88 5.55
CA TYR A 39 -3.78 -3.25 4.39
C TYR A 39 -4.24 -1.81 4.23
N ASP A 40 -3.28 -0.89 4.22
CA ASP A 40 -3.53 0.54 4.17
C ASP A 40 -2.34 1.26 3.51
N LEU A 41 -2.58 1.85 2.34
CA LEU A 41 -1.57 2.63 1.62
C LEU A 41 -1.25 3.97 2.30
N GLU A 42 -2.18 4.48 3.12
CA GLU A 42 -2.05 5.73 3.87
C GLU A 42 -1.62 5.49 5.33
N ALA A 43 -1.05 4.32 5.61
CA ALA A 43 -0.56 4.02 6.96
C ALA A 43 0.43 5.09 7.45
N GLU A 44 0.20 5.59 8.65
CA GLU A 44 1.06 6.60 9.27
C GLU A 44 2.46 6.07 9.50
N ARG A 45 3.43 6.97 9.38
CA ARG A 45 4.82 6.65 9.69
C ARG A 45 4.98 6.37 11.19
N ALA A 46 5.87 5.44 11.51
CA ALA A 46 6.27 5.21 12.89
C ALA A 46 6.80 6.51 13.53
N PRO A 47 6.50 6.78 14.81
CA PRO A 47 7.03 7.93 15.53
C PRO A 47 8.55 7.99 15.47
N ASN A 48 9.12 9.20 15.56
CA ASN A 48 10.57 9.38 15.54
C ASN A 48 11.25 8.55 16.63
N GLY A 49 12.21 7.73 16.22
CA GLY A 49 12.96 6.84 17.12
C GLY A 49 12.27 5.51 17.42
N ALA A 50 11.04 5.28 16.97
CA ALA A 50 10.40 3.98 17.04
C ALA A 50 10.91 3.07 15.91
N ASP A 51 11.04 1.78 16.21
CA ASP A 51 11.30 0.78 15.18
C ASP A 51 10.00 0.53 14.39
N PHE A 52 10.09 0.69 13.09
CA PHE A 52 8.95 0.66 12.18
C PHE A 52 8.26 -0.71 12.14
N ILE A 53 9.03 -1.81 12.19
CA ILE A 53 8.46 -3.16 12.19
C ILE A 53 7.72 -3.43 13.50
N ARG A 54 8.36 -3.07 14.63
CA ARG A 54 7.73 -3.21 15.93
C ARG A 54 6.46 -2.39 16.04
N TYR A 55 6.51 -1.11 15.64
CA TYR A 55 5.35 -0.22 15.63
C TYR A 55 4.20 -0.80 14.82
N PHE A 56 4.48 -1.31 13.63
CA PHE A 56 3.47 -1.99 12.81
C PHE A 56 2.84 -3.19 13.52
N LEU A 57 3.67 -4.07 14.10
CA LEU A 57 3.20 -5.33 14.69
C LEU A 57 2.50 -5.17 16.05
N THR A 58 2.77 -4.09 16.80
CA THR A 58 2.32 -3.98 18.20
C THR A 58 1.44 -2.77 18.49
N GLU A 59 1.37 -1.79 17.58
CA GLU A 59 0.71 -0.51 17.85
C GLU A 59 -0.25 -0.10 16.72
N SER A 60 0.28 0.21 15.52
CA SER A 60 -0.54 0.75 14.44
C SER A 60 -1.45 -0.29 13.79
N HIS A 61 -0.95 -1.51 13.62
CA HIS A 61 -1.59 -2.59 12.87
C HIS A 61 -2.10 -2.16 11.48
N ARG A 62 -1.54 -1.09 10.90
CA ARG A 62 -1.87 -0.56 9.59
C ARG A 62 -0.60 -0.45 8.74
N GLY A 63 -0.64 -0.98 7.53
CA GLY A 63 0.52 -0.99 6.66
C GLY A 63 0.20 -1.51 5.27
N TYR A 64 1.17 -1.39 4.37
CA TYR A 64 1.11 -1.92 3.01
C TYR A 64 2.22 -2.96 2.80
N CYS A 65 2.36 -3.50 1.61
CA CYS A 65 3.26 -4.62 1.30
C CYS A 65 4.66 -4.52 1.95
N VAL A 66 5.24 -3.31 2.00
CA VAL A 66 6.56 -3.08 2.64
C VAL A 66 6.56 -3.44 4.13
N HIS A 67 5.49 -3.09 4.86
CA HIS A 67 5.37 -3.40 6.30
C HIS A 67 5.31 -4.90 6.53
N PHE A 68 4.43 -5.59 5.81
CA PHE A 68 4.24 -7.02 5.91
C PHE A 68 5.50 -7.80 5.52
N ALA A 69 6.09 -7.49 4.37
CA ALA A 69 7.29 -8.16 3.87
C ALA A 69 8.50 -7.94 4.80
N SER A 70 8.70 -6.71 5.31
CA SER A 70 9.78 -6.41 6.24
C SER A 70 9.62 -7.16 7.56
N ALA A 71 8.39 -7.17 8.11
CA ALA A 71 8.08 -7.86 9.36
C ALA A 71 8.28 -9.37 9.23
N ALA A 72 7.79 -9.98 8.15
CA ALA A 72 7.97 -11.41 7.89
C ALA A 72 9.44 -11.79 7.71
N THR A 73 10.18 -11.03 6.90
CA THR A 73 11.60 -11.25 6.67
C THR A 73 12.39 -11.20 7.98
N ALA A 74 12.18 -10.14 8.77
CA ALA A 74 12.88 -9.98 10.03
C ALA A 74 12.53 -11.08 11.04
N MET A 75 11.24 -11.48 11.12
CA MET A 75 10.80 -12.56 12.00
C MET A 75 11.40 -13.92 11.60
N LEU A 76 11.40 -14.25 10.31
CA LEU A 76 12.04 -15.49 9.79
C LEU A 76 13.53 -15.51 10.08
N GLN A 77 14.25 -14.41 9.84
CA GLN A 77 15.67 -14.29 10.14
C GLN A 77 15.94 -14.44 11.65
N SER A 78 15.10 -13.89 12.52
CA SER A 78 15.24 -14.03 13.97
C SER A 78 15.05 -15.49 14.46
N LEU A 79 14.35 -16.30 13.69
CA LEU A 79 14.13 -17.73 13.92
C LEU A 79 15.15 -18.63 13.19
N GLY A 80 16.20 -18.06 12.61
CA GLY A 80 17.26 -18.79 11.92
C GLY A 80 16.88 -19.28 10.51
N VAL A 81 15.76 -18.82 9.95
CA VAL A 81 15.38 -19.14 8.56
C VAL A 81 16.04 -18.13 7.62
N PRO A 82 16.84 -18.60 6.63
CA PRO A 82 17.39 -17.73 5.59
C PRO A 82 16.23 -17.11 4.79
N ALA A 83 16.03 -15.82 4.97
CA ALA A 83 14.98 -15.04 4.32
C ALA A 83 15.51 -13.70 3.84
N ARG A 84 14.90 -13.13 2.81
CA ARG A 84 15.21 -11.80 2.30
C ARG A 84 13.95 -11.03 1.92
N TYR A 85 14.01 -9.73 2.10
CA TYR A 85 13.04 -8.78 1.56
C TYR A 85 13.32 -8.57 0.08
N VAL A 86 12.27 -8.57 -0.72
CA VAL A 86 12.33 -8.28 -2.16
C VAL A 86 11.29 -7.23 -2.50
N SER A 87 11.65 -6.31 -3.39
CA SER A 87 10.72 -5.35 -3.99
C SER A 87 10.82 -5.42 -5.50
N GLY A 88 9.70 -5.22 -6.18
CA GLY A 88 9.59 -5.30 -7.61
C GLY A 88 8.18 -4.92 -8.08
N TYR A 89 7.74 -5.56 -9.15
CA TYR A 89 6.41 -5.35 -9.73
C TYR A 89 5.72 -6.69 -9.88
N LEU A 90 4.43 -6.73 -9.57
CA LEU A 90 3.58 -7.90 -9.73
C LEU A 90 2.56 -7.59 -10.82
N VAL A 91 2.68 -8.23 -11.97
CA VAL A 91 1.83 -8.02 -13.13
C VAL A 91 1.32 -9.34 -13.68
N ASP A 92 0.09 -9.35 -14.19
CA ASP A 92 -0.42 -10.44 -15.00
C ASP A 92 0.07 -10.27 -16.43
N ALA A 93 0.87 -11.22 -16.91
CA ALA A 93 1.46 -11.18 -18.24
C ALA A 93 1.09 -12.41 -19.06
N GLU A 94 0.74 -12.19 -20.33
CA GLU A 94 0.49 -13.26 -21.30
C GLU A 94 1.73 -13.51 -22.17
N ALA A 95 2.00 -14.77 -22.46
CA ALA A 95 3.15 -15.14 -23.27
C ALA A 95 3.03 -14.56 -24.70
N GLY A 96 4.04 -13.82 -25.13
CA GLY A 96 4.11 -13.20 -26.46
C GLY A 96 3.46 -11.82 -26.56
N GLU A 97 2.85 -11.32 -25.47
CA GLU A 97 2.25 -9.99 -25.41
C GLU A 97 3.13 -9.01 -24.59
N TRP A 98 3.02 -7.73 -24.93
CA TRP A 98 3.63 -6.66 -24.14
C TRP A 98 2.71 -6.28 -22.98
N THR A 99 3.20 -6.40 -21.76
CA THR A 99 2.48 -5.97 -20.55
C THR A 99 3.00 -4.60 -20.11
N ARG A 100 2.06 -3.67 -19.89
CA ARG A 100 2.41 -2.36 -19.30
C ARG A 100 2.60 -2.53 -17.81
N VAL A 101 3.74 -2.04 -17.31
CA VAL A 101 4.06 -2.00 -15.87
C VAL A 101 3.98 -0.55 -15.41
N THR A 102 3.31 -0.30 -14.29
CA THR A 102 3.11 1.01 -13.69
C THR A 102 3.50 1.01 -12.21
N ASP A 103 3.51 2.17 -11.57
CA ASP A 103 3.78 2.26 -10.13
C ASP A 103 2.70 1.58 -9.27
N GLU A 104 1.49 1.38 -9.81
CA GLU A 104 0.41 0.66 -9.15
C GLU A 104 0.69 -0.84 -9.01
N ASP A 105 1.56 -1.38 -9.87
CA ASP A 105 1.99 -2.78 -9.85
C ASP A 105 3.16 -3.02 -8.87
N ALA A 106 3.66 -1.94 -8.23
CA ALA A 106 4.77 -2.04 -7.30
C ALA A 106 4.40 -2.89 -6.08
N HIS A 107 5.23 -3.87 -5.77
CA HIS A 107 4.98 -4.81 -4.69
C HIS A 107 6.26 -5.16 -3.92
N ALA A 108 6.06 -5.61 -2.67
CA ALA A 108 7.12 -6.14 -1.84
C ALA A 108 6.69 -7.46 -1.21
N TRP A 109 7.60 -8.43 -1.21
CA TRP A 109 7.37 -9.76 -0.66
C TRP A 109 8.59 -10.29 0.08
N THR A 110 8.42 -11.43 0.72
CA THR A 110 9.52 -12.15 1.37
C THR A 110 9.92 -13.34 0.49
N GLU A 111 11.22 -13.62 0.41
CA GLU A 111 11.70 -14.89 -0.12
C GLU A 111 12.44 -15.66 0.95
N VAL A 112 12.28 -16.98 0.93
CA VAL A 112 13.00 -17.92 1.79
C VAL A 112 13.88 -18.84 0.94
N TYR A 113 15.05 -19.17 1.45
CA TYR A 113 15.92 -20.12 0.78
C TYR A 113 15.56 -21.56 1.15
N LEU A 114 15.27 -22.37 0.15
CA LEU A 114 15.03 -23.80 0.28
C LEU A 114 16.15 -24.58 -0.38
N ASP A 115 16.74 -25.53 0.38
CA ASP A 115 17.82 -26.37 -0.11
C ASP A 115 17.35 -27.18 -1.33
N GLY A 116 18.11 -27.11 -2.42
CA GLY A 116 17.77 -27.76 -3.69
C GLY A 116 16.85 -26.98 -4.63
N PHE A 117 16.17 -25.93 -4.15
CA PHE A 117 15.24 -25.12 -4.95
C PHE A 117 15.69 -23.67 -5.08
N GLY A 118 16.47 -23.14 -4.13
CA GLY A 118 16.90 -21.75 -4.12
C GLY A 118 15.90 -20.82 -3.40
N TRP A 119 15.82 -19.57 -3.85
CA TRP A 119 14.94 -18.56 -3.27
C TRP A 119 13.51 -18.74 -3.77
N MET A 120 12.58 -18.92 -2.84
CA MET A 120 11.17 -19.13 -3.11
C MET A 120 10.35 -17.99 -2.51
N PRO A 121 9.45 -17.36 -3.30
CA PRO A 121 8.61 -16.28 -2.81
C PRO A 121 7.59 -16.80 -1.79
N VAL A 122 7.37 -16.00 -0.76
CA VAL A 122 6.34 -16.20 0.27
C VAL A 122 5.53 -14.91 0.33
N GLU A 123 4.29 -14.98 -0.14
CA GLU A 123 3.38 -13.86 -0.01
C GLU A 123 2.87 -13.75 1.42
N VAL A 124 3.06 -12.59 2.01
CA VAL A 124 2.75 -12.33 3.42
C VAL A 124 1.84 -11.12 3.63
N THR A 125 1.48 -10.42 2.55
CA THR A 125 0.60 -9.26 2.64
C THR A 125 -0.81 -9.71 3.01
N GLY A 126 -1.36 -9.13 4.06
CA GLY A 126 -2.74 -9.33 4.45
C GLY A 126 -3.70 -8.67 3.46
N SER A 127 -4.77 -9.36 3.13
CA SER A 127 -5.85 -8.84 2.27
C SER A 127 -7.01 -8.22 3.06
N THR A 128 -6.90 -8.11 4.39
CA THR A 128 -7.95 -7.55 5.22
C THR A 128 -7.98 -6.03 5.05
N PRO A 129 -9.05 -5.45 4.46
CA PRO A 129 -9.16 -4.00 4.32
C PRO A 129 -9.31 -3.35 5.69
N VAL A 130 -8.87 -2.07 5.81
CA VAL A 130 -9.11 -1.26 7.00
C VAL A 130 -10.62 -1.20 7.26
N PRO A 131 -11.10 -1.47 8.49
CA PRO A 131 -12.50 -1.29 8.83
C PRO A 131 -12.88 0.17 8.56
N THR A 132 -13.75 0.41 7.60
CA THR A 132 -14.31 1.74 7.37
C THR A 132 -15.17 2.06 8.59
N PRO A 133 -14.94 3.18 9.30
CA PRO A 133 -15.87 3.61 10.34
C PRO A 133 -17.26 3.72 9.73
N ALA A 134 -18.27 3.13 10.39
CA ALA A 134 -19.65 3.27 9.96
C ALA A 134 -19.94 4.77 9.79
N PRO A 135 -20.60 5.19 8.70
CA PRO A 135 -20.95 6.59 8.52
C PRO A 135 -21.71 7.04 9.77
N THR A 136 -21.12 7.97 10.49
CA THR A 136 -21.82 8.67 11.57
C THR A 136 -23.05 9.30 10.93
N ALA A 137 -24.24 8.87 11.30
CA ALA A 137 -25.47 9.46 10.81
C ALA A 137 -25.36 10.97 11.06
N GLU A 138 -25.26 11.74 9.97
CA GLU A 138 -25.40 13.19 10.05
C GLU A 138 -26.74 13.47 10.74
N PRO A 139 -26.79 14.41 11.70
CA PRO A 139 -28.05 14.79 12.28
C PRO A 139 -28.95 15.29 11.14
N THR A 140 -30.07 14.60 10.94
CA THR A 140 -31.12 15.01 10.02
C THR A 140 -31.49 16.44 10.36
N ALA A 141 -31.13 17.38 9.51
CA ALA A 141 -31.62 18.75 9.59
C ALA A 141 -33.15 18.70 9.41
N GLU A 142 -33.86 19.13 10.42
CA GLU A 142 -35.31 19.35 10.34
C GLU A 142 -35.63 20.30 9.16
N PRO A 143 -36.68 20.04 8.39
CA PRO A 143 -37.09 20.94 7.30
C PRO A 143 -37.57 22.28 7.88
N SER A 144 -36.74 23.31 7.70
CA SER A 144 -37.15 24.69 7.94
C SER A 144 -38.17 25.11 6.88
N ALA A 145 -39.33 25.51 7.34
CA ALA A 145 -40.44 25.94 6.54
C ALA A 145 -40.05 27.08 5.58
N GLU A 146 -40.49 26.97 4.34
CA GLU A 146 -40.46 28.02 3.32
C GLU A 146 -41.31 29.22 3.71
N PRO A 147 -40.95 30.42 3.29
CA PRO A 147 -41.93 31.45 2.96
C PRO A 147 -42.07 31.59 1.43
N THR A 148 -43.26 31.29 1.00
CA THR A 148 -43.85 31.63 -0.30
C THR A 148 -43.77 33.12 -0.58
N THR A 149 -43.23 33.53 -1.74
CA THR A 149 -43.66 34.69 -2.48
C THR A 149 -43.50 34.50 -3.97
N GLU A 150 -44.58 34.69 -4.66
CA GLU A 150 -44.83 34.60 -6.10
C GLU A 150 -44.26 35.83 -6.86
N PRO A 151 -44.43 35.90 -8.19
CA PRO A 151 -43.34 36.24 -9.13
C PRO A 151 -43.44 37.66 -9.70
N GLU A 152 -42.36 38.16 -10.25
CA GLU A 152 -42.44 39.27 -11.22
C GLU A 152 -41.53 39.00 -12.44
N GLU A 153 -42.21 39.03 -13.54
CA GLU A 153 -41.90 38.97 -14.95
C GLU A 153 -41.00 40.13 -15.40
N GLN A 154 -39.97 39.89 -16.19
CA GLN A 154 -39.66 40.62 -17.44
C GLN A 154 -38.34 40.19 -18.07
N ALA A 155 -38.44 39.71 -19.31
CA ALA A 155 -37.37 39.65 -20.31
C ALA A 155 -37.55 40.90 -21.24
N PRO A 156 -36.77 41.06 -22.32
CA PRO A 156 -35.40 40.67 -22.69
C PRO A 156 -34.58 41.89 -23.20
N ASP A 157 -33.26 41.75 -23.41
CA ASP A 157 -32.59 42.32 -24.61
C ASP A 157 -31.15 41.79 -24.75
N ASN A 158 -30.93 41.09 -25.74
CA ASN A 158 -30.13 41.13 -26.97
C ASN A 158 -28.82 41.93 -26.90
N LEU A 159 -27.69 41.22 -27.20
CA LEU A 159 -26.67 41.61 -28.19
C LEU A 159 -25.45 40.64 -28.15
N GLU A 160 -25.32 39.86 -29.20
CA GLU A 160 -24.08 39.27 -29.74
C GLU A 160 -23.35 40.33 -30.62
N PRO A 161 -22.25 40.01 -31.27
CA PRO A 161 -20.98 39.36 -30.90
C PRO A 161 -19.76 40.26 -31.21
N GLU A 162 -18.55 39.91 -30.86
CA GLU A 162 -17.39 40.13 -31.75
C GLU A 162 -16.20 39.21 -31.45
N ALA A 163 -15.69 38.75 -32.56
CA ALA A 163 -14.55 37.88 -32.73
C ALA A 163 -13.20 38.62 -32.72
N THR A 164 -12.16 37.84 -32.79
CA THR A 164 -10.76 38.09 -33.22
C THR A 164 -9.77 37.90 -32.08
N THR A 165 -8.68 37.18 -32.18
CA THR A 165 -7.75 36.72 -33.22
C THR A 165 -6.75 35.80 -32.56
N GLU A 166 -6.39 34.72 -33.18
CA GLU A 166 -5.06 34.12 -32.99
C GLU A 166 -3.99 35.04 -33.56
N PRO A 167 -2.74 34.99 -33.12
CA PRO A 167 -1.77 34.17 -33.87
C PRO A 167 -0.63 33.54 -33.06
N ASP A 168 -0.20 32.45 -33.61
CA ASP A 168 1.18 32.20 -34.07
C ASP A 168 2.24 31.71 -33.09
N GLY A 169 2.58 30.48 -33.32
CA GLY A 169 3.87 29.90 -33.67
C GLY A 169 5.08 30.15 -32.79
N THR A 170 5.51 29.10 -32.08
CA THR A 170 6.97 28.91 -31.93
C THR A 170 7.32 27.44 -31.78
N GLU A 171 8.06 26.97 -32.74
CA GLU A 171 8.71 25.68 -32.95
C GLU A 171 9.78 25.39 -31.86
N PRO A 172 9.96 24.12 -31.41
CA PRO A 172 11.02 23.79 -30.49
C PRO A 172 12.37 23.57 -31.20
N PRO A 173 13.50 23.89 -30.57
CA PRO A 173 14.83 23.67 -31.17
C PRO A 173 15.24 22.20 -31.12
N GLN A 174 15.68 21.70 -32.26
CA GLN A 174 16.37 20.43 -32.43
C GLN A 174 17.76 20.50 -31.80
N THR A 175 18.11 19.51 -31.00
CA THR A 175 19.52 19.31 -30.58
C THR A 175 20.10 18.14 -31.34
N THR A 176 21.05 18.45 -32.17
CA THR A 176 21.94 17.57 -32.90
C THR A 176 22.82 16.76 -31.97
N ALA A 177 22.86 15.45 -32.24
CA ALA A 177 23.90 14.55 -31.78
C ALA A 177 25.07 14.58 -32.77
N GLU A 178 26.30 14.52 -32.31
CA GLU A 178 27.47 13.83 -32.93
C GLU A 178 28.79 14.30 -32.29
N PRO A 179 29.84 13.54 -32.39
CA PRO A 179 30.05 12.05 -32.52
C PRO A 179 30.69 11.43 -31.31
#